data_1b3afe98401a95fc8d3dd634bc4dfb8e
#
_entry.id   1b3afe98401a95fc8d3dd634bc4dfb8e
#
_cell.length_a   1.000
_cell.length_b   1.000
_cell.length_c   1.000
_cell.angle_alpha   90.00
_cell.angle_beta   90.00
_cell.angle_gamma   90.00
#
_symmetry.space_group_name_H-M   'P 1'
#
loop_
_entity.id
_entity.type
_entity.pdbx_description
1 polymer ?
#
loop_
_entity_poly.entity_id
_entity_poly.type
_entity_poly.pdbx_seq_one_letter_code
_entity_poly.pdbx_strand_id
1 'polypeptide(L)'
;NGLDNAANALSAALLPYGIKSLLLIDGKAVRLEDALKQVKEGGKIEVVEETASEPEAASSATAEPMPEVLTPPAKNEEPAPPGVSDEELEQAHSDYRAADREINNVWRDLDSVIQQGLRDEQREWINRKNAACRRAAAQADSPERAEYLRLQCDSRQTRERIQYLRDYSVQ
;
A
#
# COMPACT_ATOMS: atom_id res chain seq x y z
N ASN A 1 4.71 31.93 -4.39
CA ASN A 1 5.62 30.92 -4.92
C ASN A 1 4.82 29.64 -5.16
N GLY A 2 4.77 29.18 -6.40
CA GLY A 2 3.93 28.07 -6.83
C GLY A 2 4.25 26.73 -6.13
N LEU A 3 5.47 26.55 -5.63
CA LEU A 3 5.89 25.36 -4.88
C LEU A 3 5.29 25.31 -3.47
N ASP A 4 5.11 26.43 -2.81
CA ASP A 4 4.49 26.51 -1.48
C ASP A 4 3.00 26.16 -1.55
N ASN A 5 2.33 26.58 -2.62
CA ASN A 5 0.92 26.29 -2.84
C ASN A 5 0.69 24.82 -3.22
N ALA A 6 1.56 24.21 -4.03
CA ALA A 6 1.49 22.81 -4.39
C ALA A 6 1.73 21.89 -3.18
N ALA A 7 2.71 22.24 -2.34
CA ALA A 7 3.01 21.48 -1.13
C ALA A 7 1.90 21.58 -0.08
N ASN A 8 1.31 22.75 0.09
CA ASN A 8 0.17 22.95 0.99
C ASN A 8 -1.07 22.23 0.47
N ALA A 9 -1.32 22.22 -0.84
CA ALA A 9 -2.41 21.49 -1.44
C ALA A 9 -2.26 19.96 -1.30
N LEU A 10 -1.05 19.43 -1.46
CA LEU A 10 -0.76 18.02 -1.24
C LEU A 10 -0.90 17.62 0.22
N SER A 11 -0.39 18.43 1.13
CA SER A 11 -0.54 18.20 2.59
C SER A 11 -2.00 18.25 3.02
N ALA A 12 -2.78 19.20 2.50
CA ALA A 12 -4.20 19.31 2.80
C ALA A 12 -5.02 18.15 2.21
N ALA A 13 -4.63 17.63 1.04
CA ALA A 13 -5.28 16.48 0.40
C ALA A 13 -4.99 15.16 1.11
N LEU A 14 -3.81 15.01 1.72
CA LEU A 14 -3.36 13.79 2.39
C LEU A 14 -3.71 13.73 3.88
N LEU A 15 -3.92 14.87 4.53
CA LEU A 15 -4.28 14.94 5.94
C LEU A 15 -5.56 14.17 6.33
N PRO A 16 -6.65 14.17 5.51
CA PRO A 16 -7.85 13.42 5.85
C PRO A 16 -7.67 11.90 5.80
N TYR A 17 -6.64 11.39 5.15
CA TYR A 17 -6.38 9.96 5.01
C TYR A 17 -5.44 9.40 6.08
N GLY A 18 -4.96 10.22 7.01
CA GLY A 18 -4.01 9.80 8.04
C GLY A 18 -2.66 9.34 7.48
N ILE A 19 -2.39 9.65 6.22
CA ILE A 19 -1.11 9.39 5.59
C ILE A 19 -0.17 10.47 6.07
N LYS A 20 0.74 10.12 6.97
CA LYS A 20 1.90 10.95 7.23
C LYS A 20 2.68 11.03 5.92
N SER A 21 2.76 12.23 5.35
CA SER A 21 3.46 12.48 4.09
C SER A 21 4.96 12.21 4.29
N LEU A 22 5.35 10.96 4.07
CA LEU A 22 6.73 10.55 4.09
C LEU A 22 7.19 10.41 2.64
N LEU A 23 8.07 11.28 2.21
CA LEU A 23 8.81 11.12 0.97
C LEU A 23 10.01 10.24 1.22
N LEU A 24 10.17 9.19 0.42
CA LEU A 24 11.38 8.40 0.40
C LEU A 24 12.40 9.12 -0.49
N ILE A 25 13.36 9.79 0.15
CA ILE A 25 14.53 10.35 -0.50
C ILE A 25 15.70 9.46 -0.08
N ASP A 26 16.39 8.83 -1.04
CA ASP A 26 17.53 7.92 -0.82
C ASP A 26 17.24 6.76 0.16
N GLY A 27 16.05 6.19 0.13
CA GLY A 27 15.67 5.11 1.01
C GLY A 27 15.46 5.50 2.48
N LYS A 28 15.54 6.79 2.80
CA LYS A 28 15.22 7.34 4.13
C LYS A 28 13.85 8.01 4.10
N ALA A 29 13.02 7.70 5.06
CA ALA A 29 11.75 8.37 5.26
C ALA A 29 11.99 9.80 5.77
N VAL A 30 11.76 10.80 4.93
CA VAL A 30 11.87 12.22 5.28
C VAL A 30 10.47 12.80 5.31
N ARG A 31 10.17 13.58 6.34
CA ARG A 31 8.90 14.31 6.39
C ARG A 31 8.86 15.34 5.26
N LEU A 32 7.70 15.47 4.61
CA LEU A 32 7.51 16.43 3.52
C LEU A 32 7.89 17.87 3.95
N GLU A 33 7.64 18.23 5.20
CA GLU A 33 8.00 19.53 5.78
C GLU A 33 9.51 19.75 5.82
N ASP A 34 10.28 18.73 6.16
CA ASP A 34 11.75 18.81 6.22
C ASP A 34 12.36 18.86 4.82
N ALA A 35 11.79 18.13 3.85
CA ALA A 35 12.20 18.17 2.45
C ALA A 35 11.98 19.58 1.84
N LEU A 36 10.86 20.22 2.18
CA LEU A 36 10.53 21.58 1.73
C LEU A 36 11.44 22.64 2.37
N LYS A 37 11.84 22.45 3.63
CA LYS A 37 12.81 23.32 4.29
C LYS A 37 14.16 23.29 3.59
N GLN A 38 14.63 22.12 3.20
CA GLN A 38 15.89 21.96 2.47
C GLN A 38 15.86 22.65 1.11
N VAL A 39 14.73 22.63 0.42
CA VAL A 39 14.55 23.32 -0.87
C VAL A 39 14.48 24.85 -0.67
N LYS A 40 13.88 25.33 0.41
CA LYS A 40 13.78 26.78 0.71
C LYS A 40 15.11 27.41 1.09
N GLU A 41 15.98 26.69 1.75
CA GLU A 41 17.29 27.20 2.21
C GLU A 41 18.35 27.18 1.11
N GLY A 42 17.97 26.91 -0.15
CA GLY A 42 18.88 26.89 -1.28
C GLY A 42 19.89 25.75 -1.22
N GLY A 43 19.63 24.79 -0.34
CA GLY A 43 20.36 23.54 -0.32
C GLY A 43 20.13 22.84 -1.65
N LYS A 44 21.19 22.76 -2.46
CA LYS A 44 21.22 21.77 -3.52
C LYS A 44 20.87 20.45 -2.86
N ILE A 45 19.84 19.79 -3.36
CA ILE A 45 19.75 18.36 -3.17
C ILE A 45 20.96 17.82 -3.93
N GLU A 46 22.09 17.75 -3.27
CA GLU A 46 23.13 16.87 -3.73
C GLU A 46 22.50 15.49 -3.57
N VAL A 47 22.01 14.99 -4.67
CA VAL A 47 21.99 13.56 -4.85
C VAL A 47 23.44 13.18 -4.70
N VAL A 48 23.85 12.84 -3.49
CA VAL A 48 25.05 12.09 -3.30
C VAL A 48 24.70 10.76 -3.93
N GLU A 49 24.92 10.64 -5.23
CA GLU A 49 25.28 9.37 -5.77
C GLU A 49 26.48 8.96 -4.93
N GLU A 50 26.19 8.24 -3.89
CA GLU A 50 27.14 7.32 -3.35
C GLU A 50 27.37 6.36 -4.51
N THR A 51 28.23 6.80 -5.44
CA THR A 51 28.97 5.87 -6.22
C THR A 51 29.60 4.99 -5.17
N ALA A 52 28.95 3.89 -4.89
CA ALA A 52 29.60 2.78 -4.29
C ALA A 52 30.87 2.64 -5.09
N SER A 53 31.97 3.07 -4.52
CA SER A 53 33.27 2.76 -5.03
C SER A 53 33.26 1.26 -5.14
N GLU A 54 33.01 0.76 -6.32
CA GLU A 54 33.35 -0.59 -6.63
C GLU A 54 34.78 -0.75 -6.15
N PRO A 55 35.04 -1.58 -5.15
CA PRO A 55 36.38 -2.00 -4.96
C PRO A 55 36.75 -2.69 -6.28
N GLU A 56 37.63 -2.08 -7.03
CA GLU A 56 38.34 -2.79 -8.06
C GLU A 56 39.00 -3.98 -7.39
N ALA A 57 38.28 -5.03 -7.24
CA ALA A 57 38.83 -6.33 -7.06
C ALA A 57 39.38 -6.70 -8.43
N ALA A 58 40.58 -6.26 -8.68
CA ALA A 58 41.39 -6.90 -9.67
C ALA A 58 41.71 -8.30 -9.17
N SER A 59 40.75 -9.16 -9.28
CA SER A 59 40.93 -10.58 -9.12
C SER A 59 41.32 -11.11 -10.47
N SER A 60 42.59 -11.20 -10.67
CA SER A 60 43.15 -12.14 -11.63
C SER A 60 42.90 -13.54 -11.06
N ALA A 61 41.65 -13.99 -11.21
CA ALA A 61 41.31 -15.36 -10.97
C ALA A 61 41.85 -16.14 -12.16
N THR A 62 42.97 -16.79 -11.97
CA THR A 62 43.36 -17.92 -12.76
C THR A 62 42.21 -18.89 -12.68
N ALA A 63 41.52 -19.10 -13.78
CA ALA A 63 40.46 -20.06 -13.89
C ALA A 63 41.09 -21.45 -13.73
N GLU A 64 41.05 -21.98 -12.54
CA GLU A 64 41.18 -23.42 -12.38
C GLU A 64 39.86 -24.03 -12.88
N PRO A 65 39.96 -25.13 -13.67
CA PRO A 65 38.76 -25.81 -14.13
C PRO A 65 38.00 -26.28 -12.89
N MET A 66 36.80 -25.78 -12.74
CA MET A 66 35.89 -26.26 -11.71
C MET A 66 35.68 -27.76 -11.89
N PRO A 67 35.85 -28.56 -10.84
CA PRO A 67 35.39 -29.93 -10.89
C PRO A 67 33.89 -29.92 -11.16
N GLU A 68 33.51 -30.73 -12.09
CA GLU A 68 32.10 -31.00 -12.42
C GLU A 68 31.32 -31.20 -11.15
N VAL A 69 30.54 -30.18 -10.76
CA VAL A 69 29.62 -30.26 -9.66
C VAL A 69 28.53 -31.22 -10.12
N LEU A 70 28.59 -32.44 -9.61
CA LEU A 70 27.45 -33.34 -9.62
C LEU A 70 26.27 -32.57 -9.11
N THR A 71 25.33 -32.26 -9.98
CA THR A 71 24.04 -31.70 -9.59
C THR A 71 23.47 -32.61 -8.52
N PRO A 72 23.18 -32.07 -7.30
CA PRO A 72 22.46 -32.89 -6.34
C PRO A 72 21.15 -33.33 -6.98
N PRO A 73 20.69 -34.54 -6.70
CA PRO A 73 19.41 -34.98 -7.21
C PRO A 73 18.40 -33.93 -6.85
N ALA A 74 17.65 -33.46 -7.83
CA ALA A 74 16.57 -32.52 -7.64
C ALA A 74 15.75 -33.05 -6.46
N LYS A 75 15.81 -32.34 -5.33
CA LYS A 75 14.78 -32.50 -4.32
C LYS A 75 13.49 -32.31 -5.07
N ASN A 76 12.59 -33.28 -4.96
CA ASN A 76 11.21 -33.03 -5.30
C ASN A 76 10.79 -31.84 -4.46
N GLU A 77 11.00 -30.64 -4.96
CA GLU A 77 10.34 -29.48 -4.47
C GLU A 77 8.88 -29.74 -4.76
N GLU A 78 8.17 -30.10 -3.72
CA GLU A 78 6.73 -30.03 -3.69
C GLU A 78 6.39 -28.65 -4.30
N PRO A 79 5.60 -28.58 -5.40
CA PRO A 79 5.36 -27.33 -6.06
C PRO A 79 4.87 -26.35 -5.00
N ALA A 80 5.57 -25.23 -4.86
CA ALA A 80 5.14 -24.17 -3.96
C ALA A 80 3.65 -23.90 -4.20
N PRO A 81 2.84 -23.75 -3.16
CA PRO A 81 1.41 -23.49 -3.34
C PRO A 81 1.26 -22.35 -4.36
N PRO A 82 0.35 -22.50 -5.33
CA PRO A 82 0.25 -21.52 -6.42
C PRO A 82 0.10 -20.14 -5.83
N GLY A 83 1.02 -19.25 -6.18
CA GLY A 83 0.92 -17.84 -5.83
C GLY A 83 -0.36 -17.24 -6.40
N VAL A 84 -0.75 -16.07 -5.93
CA VAL A 84 -1.86 -15.32 -6.50
C VAL A 84 -1.53 -15.01 -7.96
N SER A 85 -2.42 -15.36 -8.89
CA SER A 85 -2.27 -15.05 -10.30
C SER A 85 -2.58 -13.57 -10.56
N ASP A 86 -2.06 -13.04 -11.67
CA ASP A 86 -2.38 -11.66 -12.09
C ASP A 86 -3.87 -11.46 -12.30
N GLU A 87 -4.55 -12.47 -12.82
CA GLU A 87 -6.01 -12.45 -13.02
C GLU A 87 -6.78 -12.40 -11.69
N GLU A 88 -6.37 -13.20 -10.71
CA GLU A 88 -6.97 -13.17 -9.36
C GLU A 88 -6.76 -11.82 -8.69
N LEU A 89 -5.58 -11.23 -8.84
CA LEU A 89 -5.27 -9.92 -8.27
C LEU A 89 -6.07 -8.81 -8.98
N GLU A 90 -6.20 -8.85 -10.30
CA GLU A 90 -7.02 -7.91 -11.06
C GLU A 90 -8.51 -8.03 -10.67
N GLN A 91 -9.02 -9.24 -10.50
CA GLN A 91 -10.38 -9.46 -10.03
C GLN A 91 -10.57 -8.89 -8.62
N ALA A 92 -9.62 -9.07 -7.72
CA ALA A 92 -9.68 -8.51 -6.38
C ALA A 92 -9.68 -6.97 -6.39
N HIS A 93 -8.92 -6.34 -7.27
CA HIS A 93 -8.95 -4.89 -7.49
C HIS A 93 -10.30 -4.43 -8.03
N SER A 94 -10.85 -5.15 -8.99
CA SER A 94 -12.18 -4.85 -9.57
C SER A 94 -13.28 -4.93 -8.51
N ASP A 95 -13.29 -5.96 -7.71
CA ASP A 95 -14.23 -6.16 -6.61
C ASP A 95 -14.13 -5.05 -5.56
N TYR A 96 -12.91 -4.68 -5.20
CA TYR A 96 -12.66 -3.58 -4.27
C TYR A 96 -13.23 -2.25 -4.81
N ARG A 97 -12.93 -1.90 -6.05
CA ARG A 97 -13.44 -0.67 -6.66
C ARG A 97 -14.97 -0.66 -6.75
N ALA A 98 -15.58 -1.81 -7.06
CA ALA A 98 -17.02 -1.94 -7.11
C ALA A 98 -17.67 -1.74 -5.73
N ALA A 99 -17.14 -2.37 -4.70
CA ALA A 99 -17.62 -2.22 -3.33
C ALA A 99 -17.46 -0.79 -2.81
N ASP A 100 -16.33 -0.15 -3.12
CA ASP A 100 -16.06 1.23 -2.73
C ASP A 100 -17.06 2.22 -3.37
N ARG A 101 -17.32 2.07 -4.67
CA ARG A 101 -18.35 2.87 -5.34
C ARG A 101 -19.73 2.65 -4.75
N GLU A 102 -20.07 1.42 -4.48
CA GLU A 102 -21.39 1.06 -3.95
C GLU A 102 -21.61 1.63 -2.54
N ILE A 103 -20.64 1.52 -1.63
CA ILE A 103 -20.80 2.09 -0.29
C ILE A 103 -20.90 3.61 -0.32
N ASN A 104 -20.18 4.27 -1.20
CA ASN A 104 -20.29 5.71 -1.37
C ASN A 104 -21.67 6.13 -1.91
N ASN A 105 -22.26 5.35 -2.81
CA ASN A 105 -23.60 5.58 -3.31
C ASN A 105 -24.62 5.36 -2.19
N VAL A 106 -24.56 4.25 -1.50
CA VAL A 106 -25.46 3.94 -0.39
C VAL A 106 -25.40 5.02 0.68
N TRP A 107 -24.20 5.48 1.04
CA TRP A 107 -24.04 6.57 2.01
C TRP A 107 -24.71 7.87 1.56
N ARG A 108 -24.53 8.26 0.28
CA ARG A 108 -25.16 9.48 -0.28
C ARG A 108 -26.68 9.41 -0.33
N ASP A 109 -27.22 8.21 -0.54
CA ASP A 109 -28.66 7.97 -0.61
C ASP A 109 -29.34 7.93 0.77
N LEU A 110 -28.56 7.82 1.84
CA LEU A 110 -29.10 7.89 3.20
C LEU A 110 -29.67 9.29 3.51
N ASP A 111 -30.75 9.31 4.28
CA ASP A 111 -31.28 10.56 4.83
C ASP A 111 -30.19 11.32 5.63
N SER A 112 -30.22 12.64 5.54
CA SER A 112 -29.20 13.47 6.21
C SER A 112 -29.17 13.32 7.72
N VAL A 113 -30.31 13.06 8.35
CA VAL A 113 -30.39 12.81 9.79
C VAL A 113 -29.72 11.49 10.15
N ILE A 114 -29.93 10.47 9.33
CA ILE A 114 -29.27 9.16 9.48
C ILE A 114 -27.75 9.32 9.28
N GLN A 115 -27.32 10.03 8.23
CA GLN A 115 -25.90 10.30 8.00
C GLN A 115 -25.23 10.99 9.18
N GLN A 116 -25.88 11.99 9.75
CA GLN A 116 -25.37 12.70 10.94
C GLN A 116 -25.26 11.76 12.15
N GLY A 117 -26.27 10.93 12.38
CA GLY A 117 -26.27 9.98 13.49
C GLY A 117 -25.23 8.87 13.37
N LEU A 118 -24.93 8.44 12.13
CA LEU A 118 -23.99 7.35 11.87
C LEU A 118 -22.57 7.79 11.56
N ARG A 119 -22.30 9.08 11.49
CA ARG A 119 -21.00 9.60 11.02
C ARG A 119 -19.82 9.10 11.83
N ASP A 120 -19.90 9.16 13.14
CA ASP A 120 -18.82 8.74 14.02
C ASP A 120 -18.64 7.22 14.01
N GLU A 121 -19.75 6.49 14.04
CA GLU A 121 -19.75 5.03 13.89
C GLU A 121 -19.12 4.60 12.55
N GLN A 122 -19.42 5.31 11.47
CA GLN A 122 -18.86 5.03 10.15
C GLN A 122 -17.34 5.25 10.13
N ARG A 123 -16.84 6.31 10.75
CA ARG A 123 -15.40 6.55 10.91
C ARG A 123 -14.72 5.45 11.71
N GLU A 124 -15.30 5.05 12.81
CA GLU A 124 -14.77 3.95 13.63
C GLU A 124 -14.76 2.64 12.86
N TRP A 125 -15.82 2.36 12.10
CA TRP A 125 -15.88 1.18 11.25
C TRP A 125 -14.75 1.19 10.20
N ILE A 126 -14.50 2.33 9.51
CA ILE A 126 -13.39 2.47 8.55
C ILE A 126 -12.06 2.16 9.23
N ASN A 127 -11.83 2.70 10.42
CA ASN A 127 -10.59 2.46 11.16
C ASN A 127 -10.43 0.98 11.55
N ARG A 128 -11.47 0.34 12.03
CA ARG A 128 -11.46 -1.10 12.36
C ARG A 128 -11.23 -1.96 11.12
N LYS A 129 -11.92 -1.67 10.02
CA LYS A 129 -11.74 -2.35 8.74
C LYS A 129 -10.29 -2.26 8.27
N ASN A 130 -9.74 -1.06 8.23
CA ASN A 130 -8.37 -0.84 7.78
C ASN A 130 -7.35 -1.58 8.65
N ALA A 131 -7.53 -1.56 9.96
CA ALA A 131 -6.66 -2.29 10.89
C ALA A 131 -6.76 -3.81 10.70
N ALA A 132 -7.98 -4.34 10.55
CA ALA A 132 -8.20 -5.77 10.35
C ALA A 132 -7.59 -6.24 9.01
N CYS A 133 -7.76 -5.47 7.95
CA CYS A 133 -7.26 -5.85 6.63
C CYS A 133 -5.73 -5.71 6.52
N ARG A 134 -5.11 -4.79 7.25
CA ARG A 134 -3.64 -4.78 7.41
C ARG A 134 -3.14 -6.03 8.13
N ARG A 135 -3.82 -6.46 9.19
CA ARG A 135 -3.45 -7.71 9.87
C ARG A 135 -3.59 -8.93 8.98
N ALA A 136 -4.63 -8.99 8.17
CA ALA A 136 -4.81 -10.07 7.19
C ALA A 136 -3.67 -10.10 6.16
N ALA A 137 -3.28 -8.94 5.65
CA ALA A 137 -2.17 -8.80 4.71
C ALA A 137 -0.81 -9.18 5.33
N ALA A 138 -0.62 -8.94 6.62
CA ALA A 138 0.61 -9.27 7.34
C ALA A 138 0.88 -10.78 7.45
N GLN A 139 -0.12 -11.62 7.20
CA GLN A 139 0.01 -13.08 7.16
C GLN A 139 0.58 -13.61 5.83
N ALA A 140 0.71 -12.74 4.84
CA ALA A 140 1.15 -13.13 3.50
C ALA A 140 2.65 -13.40 3.43
N ASP A 141 3.01 -14.31 2.56
CA ASP A 141 4.39 -14.71 2.26
C ASP A 141 5.00 -13.94 1.07
N SER A 142 4.19 -13.15 0.37
CA SER A 142 4.62 -12.32 -0.75
C SER A 142 3.86 -11.00 -0.81
N PRO A 143 4.41 -9.95 -1.47
CA PRO A 143 3.71 -8.67 -1.66
C PRO A 143 2.40 -8.80 -2.43
N GLU A 144 2.36 -9.65 -3.46
CA GLU A 144 1.17 -9.90 -4.28
C GLU A 144 0.07 -10.56 -3.46
N ARG A 145 0.43 -11.52 -2.63
CA ARG A 145 -0.51 -12.17 -1.72
C ARG A 145 -0.99 -11.23 -0.62
N ALA A 146 -0.12 -10.37 -0.12
CA ALA A 146 -0.49 -9.35 0.86
C ALA A 146 -1.54 -8.39 0.28
N GLU A 147 -1.34 -7.91 -0.93
CA GLU A 147 -2.30 -7.05 -1.62
C GLU A 147 -3.63 -7.77 -1.88
N TYR A 148 -3.57 -8.99 -2.35
CA TYR A 148 -4.76 -9.82 -2.56
C TYR A 148 -5.58 -10.01 -1.28
N LEU A 149 -4.94 -10.38 -0.18
CA LEU A 149 -5.61 -10.57 1.11
C LEU A 149 -6.20 -9.26 1.65
N ARG A 150 -5.49 -8.16 1.47
CA ARG A 150 -5.98 -6.83 1.85
C ARG A 150 -7.24 -6.46 1.07
N LEU A 151 -7.22 -6.63 -0.24
CA LEU A 151 -8.35 -6.31 -1.12
C LEU A 151 -9.56 -7.20 -0.84
N GLN A 152 -9.35 -8.49 -0.65
CA GLN A 152 -10.44 -9.41 -0.30
C GLN A 152 -11.08 -9.07 1.05
N CYS A 153 -10.24 -8.78 2.04
CA CYS A 153 -10.71 -8.37 3.36
C CYS A 153 -11.55 -7.09 3.27
N ASP A 154 -11.05 -6.08 2.58
CA ASP A 154 -11.72 -4.79 2.41
C ASP A 154 -13.06 -4.94 1.69
N SER A 155 -13.08 -5.62 0.56
CA SER A 155 -14.30 -5.88 -0.22
C SER A 155 -15.36 -6.59 0.59
N ARG A 156 -14.99 -7.61 1.33
CA ARG A 156 -15.92 -8.37 2.18
C ARG A 156 -16.53 -7.50 3.26
N GLN A 157 -15.69 -6.79 4.02
CA GLN A 157 -16.19 -5.94 5.11
C GLN A 157 -17.01 -4.76 4.59
N THR A 158 -16.65 -4.22 3.43
CA THR A 158 -17.41 -3.15 2.80
C THR A 158 -18.80 -3.65 2.36
N ARG A 159 -18.91 -4.83 1.79
CA ARG A 159 -20.21 -5.44 1.43
C ARG A 159 -21.10 -5.71 2.64
N GLU A 160 -20.51 -6.19 3.73
CA GLU A 160 -21.22 -6.37 5.00
C GLU A 160 -21.74 -5.02 5.53
N ARG A 161 -20.95 -3.99 5.46
CA ARG A 161 -21.35 -2.63 5.87
C ARG A 161 -22.42 -2.04 4.97
N ILE A 162 -22.34 -2.27 3.66
CA ILE A 162 -23.40 -1.86 2.71
C ILE A 162 -24.74 -2.46 3.11
N GLN A 163 -24.77 -3.74 3.44
CA GLN A 163 -25.99 -4.39 3.89
C GLN A 163 -26.51 -3.78 5.20
N TYR A 164 -25.62 -3.52 6.16
CA TYR A 164 -25.98 -2.85 7.41
C TYR A 164 -26.61 -1.46 7.16
N LEU A 165 -26.02 -0.65 6.29
CA LEU A 165 -26.53 0.69 5.98
C LEU A 165 -27.88 0.62 5.24
N ARG A 166 -28.07 -0.33 4.36
CA ARG A 166 -29.35 -0.56 3.68
C ARG A 166 -30.45 -0.96 4.64
N ASP A 167 -30.16 -1.90 5.54
CA ASP A 167 -31.12 -2.34 6.56
C ASP A 167 -31.51 -1.21 7.50
N TYR A 168 -30.57 -0.29 7.79
CA TYR A 168 -30.82 0.88 8.61
C TYR A 168 -31.76 1.90 7.93
N SER A 169 -31.70 2.01 6.62
CA SER A 169 -32.52 2.96 5.85
C SER A 169 -33.98 2.52 5.71
N VAL A 170 -34.32 1.28 6.02
CA VAL A 170 -35.67 0.69 5.85
C VAL A 170 -36.51 0.77 7.15
N GLN A 171 -35.91 1.20 8.26
CA GLN A 171 -36.61 1.39 9.54
C GLN A 171 -37.20 2.80 9.67
#